data_6cd4bd0ace80fd8e36ed28f16ed25105
#
_entry.id   6cd4bd0ace80fd8e36ed28f16ed25105
#
_cell.length_a   1.000
_cell.length_b   1.000
_cell.length_c   1.000
_cell.angle_alpha   90.00
_cell.angle_beta   90.00
_cell.angle_gamma   90.00
#
_symmetry.space_group_name_H-M   'P 1'
#
loop_
_entity.id
_entity.type
_entity.pdbx_description
1 polymer ?
#
loop_
_entity_poly.entity_id
_entity_poly.type
_entity_poly.pdbx_seq_one_letter_code
_entity_poly.pdbx_strand_id
1 'polypeptide(L)'
;MAEIIKNDKNFLIIKMNYKEASKCNFGMLPGLKDNIIICGSCNVVCDESELYYIAGINEVLCKDCMEDFVKNMNHYTDDNSLKYEIKHFNYYANILNIDTRAGTTPEGKLVLFSKDEIKE
;
A
#
# COMPACT_ATOMS: atom_id res chain seq x y z
N MET A 1 -2.48 -9.02 -10.76
CA MET A 1 -1.97 -9.53 -9.49
C MET A 1 -1.35 -8.40 -8.68
N ALA A 2 -1.61 -8.36 -7.39
CA ALA A 2 -1.05 -7.32 -6.52
C ALA A 2 0.46 -7.47 -6.41
N GLU A 3 1.17 -6.35 -6.43
CA GLU A 3 2.63 -6.37 -6.35
C GLU A 3 3.13 -5.17 -5.54
N ILE A 4 4.31 -5.32 -4.98
CA ILE A 4 4.95 -4.27 -4.20
C ILE A 4 5.72 -3.36 -5.15
N ILE A 5 5.50 -2.04 -5.02
CA ILE A 5 6.20 -1.05 -5.82
C ILE A 5 7.45 -0.62 -5.07
N LYS A 6 8.60 -0.92 -5.64
CA LYS A 6 9.87 -0.50 -5.07
C LYS A 6 10.13 0.97 -5.38
N ASN A 7 10.65 1.68 -4.39
CA ASN A 7 10.98 3.09 -4.54
C ASN A 7 12.22 3.39 -3.70
N ASP A 8 12.90 4.48 -4.03
CA ASP A 8 14.16 4.83 -3.39
C ASP A 8 14.02 5.34 -1.95
N LYS A 9 12.79 5.59 -1.52
CA LYS A 9 12.53 6.07 -0.15
C LYS A 9 11.97 4.98 0.76
N ASN A 10 11.82 3.76 0.25
CA ASN A 10 11.37 2.60 1.01
C ASN A 10 9.95 2.72 1.57
N PHE A 11 9.08 3.50 0.93
CA PHE A 11 7.66 3.47 1.26
C PHE A 11 7.06 2.12 0.90
N LEU A 12 6.19 1.62 1.76
CA LEU A 12 5.47 0.37 1.50
C LEU A 12 4.22 0.68 0.67
N ILE A 13 4.28 0.34 -0.61
CA ILE A 13 3.23 0.64 -1.58
C ILE A 13 2.84 -0.65 -2.30
N ILE A 14 1.53 -0.92 -2.36
CA ILE A 14 1.01 -2.09 -3.06
C ILE A 14 0.21 -1.64 -4.27
N LYS A 15 0.62 -2.08 -5.46
CA LYS A 15 -0.15 -1.87 -6.67
C LYS A 15 -1.19 -2.99 -6.81
N MET A 16 -2.43 -2.62 -7.10
CA MET A 16 -3.51 -3.60 -7.21
C MET A 16 -4.54 -3.14 -8.25
N ASN A 17 -5.48 -4.03 -8.58
CA ASN A 17 -6.61 -3.71 -9.44
C ASN A 17 -7.89 -3.60 -8.60
N TYR A 18 -9.01 -3.25 -9.24
CA TYR A 18 -10.30 -3.09 -8.54
C TYR A 18 -10.73 -4.39 -7.85
N LYS A 19 -10.50 -5.52 -8.48
CA LYS A 19 -10.87 -6.81 -7.91
C LYS A 19 -10.12 -7.07 -6.60
N GLU A 20 -8.83 -6.76 -6.58
CA GLU A 20 -8.00 -6.91 -5.39
C GLU A 20 -8.38 -5.90 -4.31
N ALA A 21 -8.65 -4.67 -4.70
CA ALA A 21 -9.10 -3.63 -3.77
C ALA A 21 -10.44 -4.00 -3.13
N SER A 22 -11.31 -4.68 -3.86
CA SER A 22 -12.57 -5.18 -3.33
C SER A 22 -12.35 -6.17 -2.19
N LYS A 23 -11.35 -7.04 -2.32
CA LYS A 23 -11.00 -7.99 -1.24
C LYS A 23 -10.52 -7.29 0.01
N CYS A 24 -9.93 -6.12 -0.13
CA CYS A 24 -9.40 -5.35 0.99
C CYS A 24 -10.43 -4.43 1.64
N ASN A 25 -11.64 -4.39 1.10
CA ASN A 25 -12.69 -3.48 1.56
C ASN A 25 -12.29 -2.00 1.49
N PHE A 26 -11.45 -1.64 0.54
CA PHE A 26 -11.23 -0.22 0.25
C PHE A 26 -12.54 0.34 -0.31
N GLY A 27 -12.94 1.52 0.17
CA GLY A 27 -14.24 2.08 -0.13
C GLY A 27 -14.52 2.22 -1.63
N MET A 28 -15.27 1.27 -2.18
CA MET A 28 -15.75 1.34 -3.55
C MET A 28 -17.07 2.09 -3.57
N LEU A 29 -17.13 3.14 -4.36
CA LEU A 29 -18.34 3.94 -4.50
C LEU A 29 -19.16 3.43 -5.69
N PRO A 30 -20.48 3.34 -5.55
CA PRO A 30 -21.31 2.95 -6.69
C PRO A 30 -21.21 3.97 -7.81
N GLY A 31 -20.88 3.49 -9.02
CA GLY A 31 -20.93 4.28 -10.22
C GLY A 31 -22.23 4.03 -10.98
N LEU A 32 -22.35 4.61 -12.17
CA LEU A 32 -23.55 4.42 -12.98
C LEU A 32 -23.74 2.97 -13.41
N LYS A 33 -22.65 2.26 -13.64
CA LYS A 33 -22.70 0.86 -14.08
C LYS A 33 -21.96 -0.08 -13.14
N ASP A 34 -20.85 0.39 -12.56
CA ASP A 34 -19.96 -0.41 -11.73
C ASP A 34 -19.53 0.38 -10.52
N ASN A 35 -18.96 -0.31 -9.54
CA ASN A 35 -18.33 0.36 -8.43
C ASN A 35 -17.06 1.04 -8.92
N ILE A 36 -16.75 2.18 -8.32
CA ILE A 36 -15.54 2.95 -8.66
C ILE A 36 -14.73 3.22 -7.41
N ILE A 37 -13.43 3.41 -7.59
CA ILE A 37 -12.53 3.79 -6.52
C ILE A 37 -11.92 5.14 -6.86
N ILE A 38 -11.97 6.06 -5.91
CA ILE A 38 -11.50 7.43 -6.09
C ILE A 38 -10.18 7.60 -5.35
N CYS A 39 -9.22 8.29 -5.99
CA CYS A 39 -7.95 8.62 -5.39
C CYS A 39 -8.15 9.46 -4.12
N GLY A 40 -7.51 9.04 -3.02
CA GLY A 40 -7.63 9.75 -1.75
C GLY A 40 -6.99 11.13 -1.73
N SER A 41 -6.22 11.48 -2.74
CA SER A 41 -5.54 12.78 -2.81
C SER A 41 -6.21 13.75 -3.79
N CYS A 42 -6.40 13.36 -5.03
CA CYS A 42 -6.90 14.27 -6.06
C CYS A 42 -8.39 14.07 -6.40
N ASN A 43 -9.02 13.05 -5.80
CA ASN A 43 -10.43 12.73 -6.00
C ASN A 43 -10.81 12.36 -7.44
N VAL A 44 -9.85 11.96 -8.24
CA VAL A 44 -10.09 11.46 -9.59
C VAL A 44 -10.36 9.96 -9.53
N VAL A 45 -11.22 9.45 -10.40
CA VAL A 45 -11.48 8.01 -10.48
C VAL A 45 -10.19 7.30 -10.89
N CYS A 46 -9.79 6.31 -10.09
CA CYS A 46 -8.57 5.55 -10.35
C CYS A 46 -8.77 4.58 -11.51
N ASP A 47 -7.70 4.33 -12.27
CA ASP A 47 -7.70 3.31 -13.31
C ASP A 47 -7.94 1.93 -12.67
N GLU A 48 -8.77 1.11 -13.32
CA GLU A 48 -9.15 -0.20 -12.79
C GLU A 48 -7.96 -1.13 -12.53
N SER A 49 -6.89 -0.96 -13.28
CA SER A 49 -5.71 -1.82 -13.21
C SER A 49 -4.56 -1.22 -12.41
N GLU A 50 -4.64 0.05 -12.04
CA GLU A 50 -3.52 0.77 -11.42
C GLU A 50 -3.95 1.57 -10.20
N LEU A 51 -4.22 0.85 -9.12
CA LEU A 51 -4.46 1.44 -7.81
C LEU A 51 -3.20 1.27 -6.96
N TYR A 52 -2.81 2.32 -6.25
CA TYR A 52 -1.60 2.28 -5.42
C TYR A 52 -1.98 2.53 -3.97
N TYR A 53 -1.93 1.47 -3.17
CA TYR A 53 -2.18 1.57 -1.75
C TYR A 53 -0.91 2.00 -1.02
N ILE A 54 -0.99 3.11 -0.31
CA ILE A 54 0.13 3.66 0.46
C ILE A 54 -0.08 3.31 1.93
N ALA A 55 0.69 2.34 2.43
CA ALA A 55 0.48 1.80 3.78
C ALA A 55 0.67 2.85 4.87
N GLY A 56 1.62 3.77 4.68
CA GLY A 56 1.92 4.78 5.68
C GLY A 56 0.81 5.79 5.93
N ILE A 57 -0.03 6.04 4.93
CA ILE A 57 -1.17 6.94 5.09
C ILE A 57 -2.50 6.19 5.01
N ASN A 58 -2.45 4.88 4.79
CA ASN A 58 -3.62 4.01 4.70
C ASN A 58 -4.64 4.51 3.68
N GLU A 59 -4.16 4.90 2.50
CA GLU A 59 -5.00 5.43 1.43
C GLU A 59 -4.60 4.85 0.08
N VAL A 60 -5.57 4.80 -0.84
CA VAL A 60 -5.34 4.40 -2.23
C VAL A 60 -5.18 5.67 -3.07
N LEU A 61 -4.13 5.72 -3.86
CA LEU A 61 -3.84 6.85 -4.74
C LEU A 61 -3.80 6.39 -6.20
N CYS A 62 -4.07 7.32 -7.13
CA CYS A 62 -3.82 7.08 -8.53
C CYS A 62 -2.31 7.14 -8.80
N LYS A 63 -1.90 6.71 -9.99
CA LYS A 63 -0.47 6.64 -10.32
C LYS A 63 0.23 7.99 -10.14
N ASP A 64 -0.36 9.06 -10.65
CA ASP A 64 0.26 10.38 -10.59
C ASP A 64 0.43 10.86 -9.16
N CYS A 65 -0.59 10.66 -8.31
CA CYS A 65 -0.50 11.07 -6.91
C CYS A 65 0.47 10.19 -6.14
N MET A 66 0.55 8.90 -6.47
CA MET A 66 1.54 8.01 -5.86
C MET A 66 2.96 8.46 -6.18
N GLU A 67 3.22 8.79 -7.45
CA GLU A 67 4.54 9.26 -7.86
C GLU A 67 4.89 10.59 -7.19
N ASP A 68 3.94 11.51 -7.10
CA ASP A 68 4.14 12.78 -6.38
C ASP A 68 4.41 12.56 -4.91
N PHE A 69 3.69 11.63 -4.29
CA PHE A 69 3.91 11.29 -2.87
C PHE A 69 5.35 10.82 -2.65
N VAL A 70 5.83 9.88 -3.46
CA VAL A 70 7.19 9.36 -3.32
C VAL A 70 8.22 10.46 -3.57
N LYS A 71 7.97 11.33 -4.55
CA LYS A 71 8.90 12.38 -4.92
C LYS A 71 9.03 13.45 -3.83
N ASN A 72 7.91 13.84 -3.23
CA ASN A 72 7.85 15.02 -2.38
C ASN A 72 7.88 14.72 -0.88
N MET A 73 7.57 13.49 -0.47
CA MET A 73 7.52 13.13 0.95
C MET A 73 8.78 12.40 1.36
N ASN A 74 9.22 12.65 2.59
CA ASN A 74 10.31 11.90 3.20
C ASN A 74 9.74 10.73 3.98
N HIS A 75 10.48 9.62 3.99
CA HIS A 75 10.06 8.47 4.77
C HIS A 75 10.08 8.80 6.27
N TYR A 76 9.24 8.11 7.01
CA TYR A 76 9.09 8.35 8.44
C TYR A 76 10.36 8.01 9.21
N THR A 77 10.66 8.82 10.21
CA THR A 77 11.82 8.59 11.08
C THR A 77 11.41 8.16 12.48
N ASP A 78 10.14 8.33 12.85
CA ASP A 78 9.68 7.93 14.17
C ASP A 78 9.14 6.50 14.17
N ASP A 79 9.36 5.80 15.29
CA ASP A 79 8.99 4.39 15.43
C ASP A 79 7.49 4.15 15.28
N ASN A 80 6.66 5.07 15.76
CA ASN A 80 5.21 4.89 15.72
C ASN A 80 4.67 4.90 14.30
N SER A 81 5.15 5.83 13.47
CA SER A 81 4.73 5.91 12.07
C SER A 81 5.20 4.68 11.29
N LEU A 82 6.42 4.22 11.56
CA LEU A 82 6.95 3.04 10.90
C LEU A 82 6.16 1.78 11.29
N LYS A 83 5.83 1.63 12.56
CA LYS A 83 5.00 0.51 13.03
C LYS A 83 3.62 0.53 12.41
N TYR A 84 3.04 1.71 12.26
CA TYR A 84 1.75 1.90 11.61
C TYR A 84 1.81 1.45 10.16
N GLU A 85 2.82 1.89 9.44
CA GLU A 85 3.03 1.51 8.04
C GLU A 85 3.18 -0.01 7.89
N ILE A 86 4.02 -0.61 8.72
CA ILE A 86 4.27 -2.05 8.70
C ILE A 86 2.99 -2.84 9.01
N LYS A 87 2.25 -2.42 10.02
CA LYS A 87 1.01 -3.07 10.41
C LYS A 87 0.01 -3.09 9.26
N HIS A 88 -0.18 -1.96 8.60
CA HIS A 88 -1.13 -1.86 7.50
C HIS A 88 -0.65 -2.64 6.28
N PHE A 89 0.63 -2.56 5.96
CA PHE A 89 1.19 -3.32 4.86
C PHE A 89 0.98 -4.83 5.07
N ASN A 90 1.34 -5.35 6.22
CA ASN A 90 1.24 -6.78 6.50
C ASN A 90 -0.21 -7.26 6.50
N TYR A 91 -1.13 -6.44 7.00
CA TYR A 91 -2.54 -6.77 7.02
C TYR A 91 -3.07 -6.97 5.59
N TYR A 92 -2.81 -6.02 4.69
CA TYR A 92 -3.30 -6.12 3.31
C TYR A 92 -2.48 -7.12 2.48
N ALA A 93 -1.20 -7.26 2.75
CA ALA A 93 -0.40 -8.29 2.09
C ALA A 93 -0.95 -9.69 2.38
N ASN A 94 -1.42 -9.91 3.61
CA ASN A 94 -2.03 -11.18 3.98
C ASN A 94 -3.34 -11.42 3.21
N ILE A 95 -4.19 -10.41 3.12
CA ILE A 95 -5.46 -10.51 2.39
C ILE A 95 -5.22 -10.77 0.91
N LEU A 96 -4.21 -10.14 0.33
CA LEU A 96 -3.90 -10.23 -1.10
C LEU A 96 -3.01 -11.41 -1.44
N ASN A 97 -2.63 -12.22 -0.47
CA ASN A 97 -1.75 -13.38 -0.67
C ASN A 97 -0.38 -13.00 -1.22
N ILE A 98 0.12 -11.84 -0.86
CA ILE A 98 1.47 -11.43 -1.19
C ILE A 98 2.43 -12.18 -0.29
N ASP A 99 3.55 -12.67 -0.86
CA ASP A 99 4.50 -13.50 -0.14
C ASP A 99 5.47 -12.71 0.73
N THR A 100 5.46 -11.39 0.63
CA THR A 100 6.40 -10.52 1.34
C THR A 100 5.72 -9.92 2.58
N ARG A 101 6.51 -9.81 3.65
CA ARG A 101 6.09 -9.12 4.87
C ARG A 101 7.14 -8.07 5.23
N ALA A 102 6.76 -7.12 6.05
CA ALA A 102 7.65 -6.05 6.51
C ALA A 102 7.90 -6.18 8.00
N GLY A 103 9.07 -5.75 8.42
CA GLY A 103 9.44 -5.72 9.83
C GLY A 103 10.56 -4.74 10.05
N THR A 104 11.12 -4.73 11.26
CA THR A 104 12.24 -3.86 11.60
C THR A 104 13.40 -4.68 12.13
N THR A 105 14.62 -4.20 11.85
CA THR A 105 15.82 -4.74 12.47
C THR A 105 15.91 -4.28 13.93
N PRO A 106 16.82 -4.87 14.74
CA PRO A 106 17.07 -4.35 16.10
C PRO A 106 17.47 -2.87 16.11
N GLU A 107 18.04 -2.37 15.01
CA GLU A 107 18.43 -0.97 14.89
C GLU A 107 17.25 -0.08 14.46
N GLY A 108 16.07 -0.66 14.26
CA GLY A 108 14.89 0.10 13.87
C GLY A 108 14.75 0.37 12.38
N LYS A 109 15.49 -0.33 11.53
CA LYS A 109 15.41 -0.16 10.08
C LYS A 109 14.36 -1.08 9.47
N LEU A 110 13.64 -0.56 8.47
CA LEU A 110 12.66 -1.33 7.73
C LEU A 110 13.33 -2.43 6.92
N VAL A 111 12.81 -3.65 7.00
CA VAL A 111 13.26 -4.76 6.18
C VAL A 111 12.05 -5.50 5.60
N LEU A 112 12.25 -6.11 4.44
CA LEU A 112 11.24 -6.97 3.81
C LEU A 112 11.77 -8.40 3.82
N PHE A 113 10.86 -9.35 4.04
CA PHE A 113 11.23 -10.77 4.06
C PHE A 113 10.04 -11.60 3.57
N SER A 114 10.32 -12.85 3.17
CA SER A 114 9.27 -13.78 2.78
C SER A 114 8.47 -14.20 4.01
N LYS A 115 7.16 -14.36 3.85
CA LYS A 115 6.31 -14.84 4.96
C LYS A 115 6.76 -16.20 5.49
N ASP A 116 7.42 -17.01 4.66
CA ASP A 116 7.92 -18.32 5.07
C ASP A 116 9.15 -18.25 5.98
N GLU A 117 9.77 -17.07 6.08
CA GLU A 117 10.88 -16.84 6.97
C GLU A 117 10.45 -16.48 8.38
N ILE A 118 9.16 -16.27 8.60
CA ILE A 118 8.63 -15.96 9.92
C ILE A 118 8.60 -17.27 10.72
N LYS A 119 9.39 -17.32 11.77
CA LYS A 119 9.39 -18.44 12.70
C LYS A 119 8.84 -17.97 14.03
N GLU A 120 7.89 -18.69 14.53
CA GLU A 120 7.33 -18.42 15.84
C GLU A 120 8.02 -19.24 16.91
#